data_9e0a6a2164ed121f0c5205d3cbbcb1ed
#
_entry.id   9e0a6a2164ed121f0c5205d3cbbcb1ed
#
_cell.length_a   1.000
_cell.length_b   1.000
_cell.length_c   1.000
_cell.angle_alpha   90.00
_cell.angle_beta   90.00
_cell.angle_gamma   90.00
#
_symmetry.space_group_name_H-M   'P 1'
#
loop_
_entity.id
_entity.type
_entity.pdbx_description
1 polymer ?
#
loop_
_entity_poly.entity_id
_entity_poly.type
_entity_poly.pdbx_seq_one_letter_code
_entity_poly.pdbx_strand_id
1 'polypeptide(L)'
;CESARIEAGRITGAVAGIGINVNLPPEELLSVDQPATSLLAEEKREFNLEILTKRLAETVFRYYITYLNSADALLAEWRSANRLIGRKISVTDSNGSTHEGIFRAISADGSMIFEENGQMKCFTCCDVKINRESVDWDHLT
;
A
#
# COMPACT_ATOMS: atom_id res chain seq x y z
N CYS A 1 6.05 2.45 -5.95
CA CYS A 1 6.92 2.67 -7.13
C CYS A 1 8.03 3.62 -6.71
N GLU A 2 9.27 3.19 -6.85
CA GLU A 2 10.43 4.01 -6.42
C GLU A 2 10.95 4.92 -7.54
N SER A 3 10.75 4.53 -8.78
CA SER A 3 11.08 5.36 -9.93
C SER A 3 10.29 4.98 -11.17
N ALA A 4 9.99 5.97 -12.01
CA ALA A 4 9.37 5.75 -13.30
C ALA A 4 10.13 6.53 -14.38
N ARG A 5 10.36 5.90 -15.53
CA ARG A 5 10.89 6.57 -16.70
C ARG A 5 9.73 7.06 -17.56
N ILE A 6 9.72 8.36 -17.84
CA ILE A 6 8.68 9.00 -18.62
C ILE A 6 9.29 9.52 -19.92
N GLU A 7 8.74 9.11 -21.07
CA GLU A 7 9.11 9.60 -22.39
C GLU A 7 7.86 10.04 -23.14
N ALA A 8 7.86 11.24 -23.67
CA ALA A 8 6.72 11.84 -24.39
C ALA A 8 5.38 11.76 -23.60
N GLY A 9 5.42 11.94 -22.27
CA GLY A 9 4.24 11.87 -21.41
C GLY A 9 3.71 10.46 -21.13
N ARG A 10 4.48 9.41 -21.50
CA ARG A 10 4.14 8.02 -21.22
C ARG A 10 5.16 7.38 -20.31
N ILE A 11 4.71 6.56 -19.37
CA ILE A 11 5.60 5.72 -18.57
C ILE A 11 6.13 4.61 -19.47
N THR A 12 7.45 4.59 -19.69
CA THR A 12 8.15 3.58 -20.50
C THR A 12 8.83 2.51 -19.64
N GLY A 13 8.91 2.74 -18.34
CA GLY A 13 9.42 1.77 -17.37
C GLY A 13 9.14 2.23 -15.95
N ALA A 14 9.00 1.28 -15.06
CA ALA A 14 8.85 1.53 -13.63
C ALA A 14 9.65 0.50 -12.84
N VAL A 15 10.16 0.92 -11.69
CA VAL A 15 10.78 0.04 -10.69
C VAL A 15 9.88 0.05 -9.47
N ALA A 16 9.46 -1.14 -9.03
CA ALA A 16 8.71 -1.32 -7.80
C ALA A 16 9.57 -2.03 -6.76
N GLY A 17 9.79 -1.40 -5.63
CA GLY A 17 10.40 -2.01 -4.45
C GLY A 17 9.32 -2.63 -3.55
N ILE A 18 9.58 -3.83 -3.03
CA ILE A 18 8.70 -4.52 -2.09
C ILE A 18 9.54 -4.94 -0.89
N GLY A 19 9.23 -4.38 0.29
CA GLY A 19 9.85 -4.76 1.55
C GLY A 19 8.86 -5.54 2.42
N ILE A 20 9.29 -6.70 2.93
CA ILE A 20 8.51 -7.53 3.84
C ILE A 20 9.42 -7.93 5.00
N ASN A 21 8.99 -7.69 6.24
CA ASN A 21 9.63 -8.26 7.42
C ASN A 21 9.25 -9.74 7.52
N VAL A 22 10.20 -10.62 7.31
CA VAL A 22 9.92 -12.07 7.26
C VAL A 22 10.29 -12.73 8.59
N ASN A 23 11.56 -12.98 8.83
CA ASN A 23 12.06 -13.69 10.03
C ASN A 23 12.60 -12.71 11.08
N LEU A 24 12.03 -11.50 11.14
CA LEU A 24 12.40 -10.53 12.15
C LEU A 24 11.68 -10.85 13.46
N PRO A 25 12.39 -11.10 14.58
CA PRO A 25 11.76 -11.44 15.84
C PRO A 25 11.04 -10.23 16.46
N PRO A 26 10.01 -10.45 17.30
CA PRO A 26 9.20 -9.39 17.88
C PRO A 26 10.01 -8.31 18.63
N GLU A 27 11.09 -8.70 19.32
CA GLU A 27 11.96 -7.78 20.07
C GLU A 27 12.69 -6.78 19.18
N GLU A 28 13.03 -7.14 17.95
CA GLU A 28 13.65 -6.23 16.98
C GLU A 28 12.63 -5.26 16.40
N LEU A 29 11.36 -5.65 16.34
CA LEU A 29 10.26 -4.78 15.86
C LEU A 29 9.97 -3.63 16.82
N LEU A 30 10.29 -3.78 18.11
CA LEU A 30 10.12 -2.72 19.12
C LEU A 30 11.05 -1.51 18.89
N SER A 31 12.10 -1.67 18.10
CA SER A 31 13.08 -0.62 17.82
C SER A 31 12.71 0.28 16.65
N VAL A 32 11.64 -0.02 15.91
CA VAL A 32 11.19 0.80 14.77
C VAL A 32 10.21 1.87 15.21
N ASP A 33 10.33 3.05 14.61
CA ASP A 33 9.52 4.25 14.96
C ASP A 33 8.03 4.14 14.65
N GLN A 34 7.59 3.04 14.05
CA GLN A 34 6.20 2.84 13.61
C GLN A 34 5.73 1.43 13.98
N PRO A 35 4.43 1.22 14.23
CA PRO A 35 3.88 -0.12 14.40
C PRO A 35 4.27 -1.03 13.23
N ALA A 36 4.94 -2.11 13.52
CA ALA A 36 5.44 -3.07 12.54
C ALA A 36 5.24 -4.49 13.04
N THR A 37 5.08 -5.42 12.11
CA THR A 37 5.06 -6.85 12.36
C THR A 37 5.94 -7.60 11.38
N SER A 38 6.11 -8.90 11.56
CA SER A 38 6.80 -9.79 10.65
C SER A 38 6.01 -11.08 10.48
N LEU A 39 6.30 -11.83 9.43
CA LEU A 39 5.68 -13.15 9.24
C LEU A 39 6.02 -14.11 10.39
N LEU A 40 7.25 -14.04 10.95
CA LEU A 40 7.63 -14.80 12.13
C LEU A 40 6.79 -14.42 13.34
N ALA A 41 6.55 -13.12 13.57
CA ALA A 41 5.77 -12.65 14.72
C ALA A 41 4.30 -13.10 14.64
N GLU A 42 3.70 -13.09 13.44
CA GLU A 42 2.31 -13.50 13.22
C GLU A 42 2.13 -15.01 13.23
N GLU A 43 2.92 -15.71 12.44
CA GLU A 43 2.75 -17.15 12.18
C GLU A 43 3.49 -18.06 13.17
N LYS A 44 4.33 -17.48 14.05
CA LYS A 44 5.14 -18.20 15.05
C LYS A 44 6.05 -19.28 14.47
N ARG A 45 6.50 -19.12 13.24
CA ARG A 45 7.42 -20.01 12.55
C ARG A 45 8.31 -19.25 11.59
N GLU A 46 9.50 -19.78 11.36
CA GLU A 46 10.41 -19.24 10.32
C GLU A 46 9.96 -19.63 8.91
N PHE A 47 10.31 -18.76 7.98
CA PHE A 47 10.05 -18.93 6.56
C PHE A 47 11.34 -19.07 5.78
N ASN A 48 11.34 -19.96 4.79
CA ASN A 48 12.43 -20.05 3.83
C ASN A 48 12.36 -18.85 2.86
N LEU A 49 13.37 -17.99 2.94
CA LEU A 49 13.42 -16.73 2.17
C LEU A 49 13.47 -16.97 0.66
N GLU A 50 14.19 -18.01 0.20
CA GLU A 50 14.29 -18.33 -1.23
C GLU A 50 12.91 -18.72 -1.79
N ILE A 51 12.21 -19.62 -1.10
CA ILE A 51 10.85 -20.03 -1.49
C ILE A 51 9.90 -18.84 -1.49
N LEU A 52 9.96 -18.00 -0.45
CA LEU A 52 9.10 -16.82 -0.34
C LEU A 52 9.38 -15.81 -1.45
N THR A 53 10.66 -15.52 -1.72
CA THR A 53 11.06 -14.60 -2.79
C THR A 53 10.58 -15.07 -4.16
N LYS A 54 10.73 -16.38 -4.44
CA LYS A 54 10.23 -16.96 -5.70
C LYS A 54 8.73 -16.80 -5.83
N ARG A 55 7.95 -17.13 -4.79
CA ARG A 55 6.49 -16.96 -4.79
C ARG A 55 6.07 -15.49 -4.95
N LEU A 56 6.79 -14.57 -4.31
CA LEU A 56 6.54 -13.15 -4.45
C LEU A 56 6.76 -12.70 -5.89
N ALA A 57 7.88 -13.07 -6.51
CA ALA A 57 8.18 -12.74 -7.89
C ALA A 57 7.13 -13.30 -8.87
N GLU A 58 6.71 -14.55 -8.70
CA GLU A 58 5.64 -15.17 -9.49
C GLU A 58 4.31 -14.43 -9.32
N THR A 59 3.99 -13.99 -8.10
CA THR A 59 2.76 -13.24 -7.79
C THR A 59 2.79 -11.86 -8.43
N VAL A 60 3.91 -11.13 -8.32
CA VAL A 60 4.07 -9.82 -8.96
C VAL A 60 3.94 -9.93 -10.48
N PHE A 61 4.58 -10.95 -11.08
CA PHE A 61 4.47 -11.20 -12.51
C PHE A 61 3.03 -11.50 -12.94
N ARG A 62 2.30 -12.31 -12.18
CA ARG A 62 0.88 -12.61 -12.44
C ARG A 62 0.04 -11.33 -12.41
N TYR A 63 0.22 -10.47 -11.41
CA TYR A 63 -0.48 -9.19 -11.33
C TYR A 63 -0.11 -8.24 -12.47
N TYR A 64 1.15 -8.23 -12.89
CA TYR A 64 1.56 -7.47 -14.06
C TYR A 64 0.84 -7.93 -15.34
N ILE A 65 0.73 -9.24 -15.56
CA ILE A 65 -0.05 -9.78 -16.69
C ILE A 65 -1.54 -9.41 -16.56
N THR A 66 -2.10 -9.47 -15.36
CA THR A 66 -3.50 -9.03 -15.13
C THR A 66 -3.66 -7.56 -15.50
N TYR A 67 -2.73 -6.70 -15.08
CA TYR A 67 -2.73 -5.27 -15.43
C TYR A 67 -2.69 -5.04 -16.94
N LEU A 68 -1.84 -5.74 -17.67
CA LEU A 68 -1.73 -5.61 -19.13
C LEU A 68 -3.02 -6.03 -19.86
N ASN A 69 -3.76 -6.97 -19.31
CA ASN A 69 -5.03 -7.45 -19.89
C ASN A 69 -6.22 -6.59 -19.45
N SER A 70 -6.25 -6.16 -18.20
CA SER A 70 -7.33 -5.35 -17.63
C SER A 70 -6.87 -4.66 -16.34
N ALA A 71 -6.57 -3.37 -16.42
CA ALA A 71 -6.27 -2.55 -15.24
C ALA A 71 -7.47 -2.50 -14.27
N ASP A 72 -8.71 -2.52 -14.80
CA ASP A 72 -9.92 -2.50 -13.97
C ASP A 72 -10.07 -3.78 -13.14
N ALA A 73 -9.71 -4.94 -13.68
CA ALA A 73 -9.73 -6.20 -12.93
C ALA A 73 -8.72 -6.16 -11.78
N LEU A 74 -7.51 -5.63 -12.02
CA LEU A 74 -6.51 -5.45 -10.98
C LEU A 74 -6.98 -4.49 -9.89
N LEU A 75 -7.57 -3.35 -10.26
CA LEU A 75 -8.13 -2.40 -9.30
C LEU A 75 -9.28 -3.00 -8.49
N ALA A 76 -10.13 -3.83 -9.10
CA ALA A 76 -11.21 -4.53 -8.39
C ALA A 76 -10.64 -5.49 -7.34
N GLU A 77 -9.61 -6.27 -7.68
CA GLU A 77 -8.94 -7.19 -6.74
C GLU A 77 -8.25 -6.39 -5.61
N TRP A 78 -7.56 -5.30 -5.94
CA TRP A 78 -6.95 -4.42 -4.95
C TRP A 78 -8.00 -3.83 -3.99
N ARG A 79 -9.14 -3.35 -4.51
CA ARG A 79 -10.24 -2.80 -3.69
C ARG A 79 -10.80 -3.85 -2.72
N SER A 80 -10.96 -5.09 -3.17
CA SER A 80 -11.46 -6.19 -2.32
C SER A 80 -10.48 -6.56 -1.19
N ALA A 81 -9.19 -6.41 -1.42
CA ALA A 81 -8.14 -6.66 -0.43
C ALA A 81 -7.86 -5.48 0.50
N ASN A 82 -8.28 -4.26 0.10
CA ASN A 82 -8.01 -3.05 0.87
C ASN A 82 -8.88 -2.98 2.12
N ARG A 83 -8.24 -2.80 3.28
CA ARG A 83 -8.92 -2.72 4.59
C ARG A 83 -9.18 -1.30 5.07
N LEU A 84 -8.62 -0.30 4.39
CA LEU A 84 -8.73 1.11 4.80
C LEU A 84 -9.90 1.84 4.15
N ILE A 85 -10.43 1.34 3.02
CA ILE A 85 -11.59 1.96 2.35
C ILE A 85 -12.78 2.00 3.31
N GLY A 86 -13.38 3.19 3.44
CA GLY A 86 -14.48 3.47 4.36
C GLY A 86 -14.03 3.85 5.78
N ARG A 87 -12.72 3.77 6.10
CA ARG A 87 -12.20 4.13 7.42
C ARG A 87 -11.83 5.61 7.50
N LYS A 88 -11.99 6.17 8.71
CA LYS A 88 -11.40 7.47 9.04
C LYS A 88 -9.90 7.28 9.21
N ILE A 89 -9.12 8.04 8.48
CA ILE A 89 -7.66 8.04 8.54
C ILE A 89 -7.14 9.48 8.52
N SER A 90 -5.90 9.67 8.92
CA SER A 90 -5.18 10.91 8.76
C SER A 90 -4.09 10.72 7.71
N VAL A 91 -3.93 11.68 6.81
CA VAL A 91 -2.91 11.69 5.78
C VAL A 91 -2.12 12.99 5.83
N THR A 92 -0.83 12.93 5.55
CA THR A 92 0.01 14.13 5.42
C THR A 92 0.39 14.29 3.95
N ASP A 93 0.09 15.46 3.39
CA ASP A 93 0.43 15.78 2.00
C ASP A 93 1.90 16.16 1.81
N SER A 94 2.31 16.35 0.57
CA SER A 94 3.69 16.73 0.20
C SER A 94 4.13 18.09 0.77
N ASN A 95 3.18 18.94 1.16
CA ASN A 95 3.46 20.24 1.79
C ASN A 95 3.57 20.12 3.33
N GLY A 96 3.39 18.94 3.89
CA GLY A 96 3.39 18.71 5.33
C GLY A 96 2.05 19.02 6.01
N SER A 97 0.99 19.33 5.25
CA SER A 97 -0.34 19.55 5.83
C SER A 97 -1.02 18.23 6.16
N THR A 98 -1.64 18.15 7.33
CA THR A 98 -2.38 16.97 7.77
C THR A 98 -3.85 17.13 7.47
N HIS A 99 -4.45 16.10 6.88
CA HIS A 99 -5.87 15.99 6.55
C HIS A 99 -6.47 14.82 7.30
N GLU A 100 -7.62 15.02 7.93
CA GLU A 100 -8.39 13.97 8.59
C GLU A 100 -9.72 13.75 7.87
N GLY A 101 -10.01 12.50 7.52
CA GLY A 101 -11.23 12.20 6.79
C GLY A 101 -11.40 10.71 6.50
N ILE A 102 -12.25 10.40 5.55
CA ILE A 102 -12.59 9.02 5.19
C ILE A 102 -11.93 8.67 3.86
N PHE A 103 -11.18 7.58 3.84
CA PHE A 103 -10.68 7.01 2.59
C PHE A 103 -11.83 6.34 1.83
N ARG A 104 -12.27 6.93 0.73
CA ARG A 104 -13.46 6.48 0.01
C ARG A 104 -13.17 5.49 -1.10
N ALA A 105 -12.12 5.71 -1.87
CA ALA A 105 -11.81 4.86 -3.02
C ALA A 105 -10.40 5.15 -3.57
N ILE A 106 -10.00 4.36 -4.57
CA ILE A 106 -8.95 4.69 -5.53
C ILE A 106 -9.60 4.86 -6.90
N SER A 107 -9.26 5.94 -7.60
CA SER A 107 -9.64 6.20 -8.99
C SER A 107 -8.88 5.30 -9.97
N ALA A 108 -9.27 5.34 -11.25
CA ALA A 108 -8.66 4.52 -12.30
C ALA A 108 -7.16 4.81 -12.54
N ASP A 109 -6.71 6.02 -12.24
CA ASP A 109 -5.31 6.44 -12.32
C ASP A 109 -4.49 6.15 -11.05
N GLY A 110 -5.11 5.52 -10.03
CA GLY A 110 -4.47 5.20 -8.76
C GLY A 110 -4.53 6.31 -7.71
N SER A 111 -5.17 7.44 -8.00
CA SER A 111 -5.31 8.53 -7.04
C SER A 111 -6.26 8.16 -5.89
N MET A 112 -5.93 8.61 -4.67
CA MET A 112 -6.77 8.42 -3.49
C MET A 112 -7.96 9.37 -3.53
N ILE A 113 -9.17 8.85 -3.43
CA ILE A 113 -10.39 9.63 -3.20
C ILE A 113 -10.64 9.70 -1.70
N PHE A 114 -10.64 10.90 -1.17
CA PHE A 114 -10.68 11.18 0.26
C PHE A 114 -11.78 12.18 0.57
N GLU A 115 -12.59 11.91 1.58
CA GLU A 115 -13.64 12.81 2.04
C GLU A 115 -13.22 13.50 3.33
N GLU A 116 -13.04 14.81 3.26
CA GLU A 116 -12.74 15.68 4.39
C GLU A 116 -13.87 16.71 4.56
N ASN A 117 -14.48 16.75 5.74
CA ASN A 117 -15.56 17.68 6.06
C ASN A 117 -16.73 17.66 5.04
N GLY A 118 -17.06 16.47 4.52
CA GLY A 118 -18.10 16.30 3.49
C GLY A 118 -17.70 16.70 2.07
N GLN A 119 -16.45 17.10 1.85
CA GLN A 119 -15.92 17.43 0.54
C GLN A 119 -14.97 16.34 0.04
N MET A 120 -15.13 15.99 -1.24
CA MET A 120 -14.27 15.01 -1.88
C MET A 120 -12.98 15.68 -2.35
N LYS A 121 -11.84 15.12 -1.94
CA LYS A 121 -10.50 15.50 -2.38
C LYS A 121 -9.86 14.33 -3.14
N CYS A 122 -8.98 14.64 -4.06
CA CYS A 122 -8.20 13.66 -4.80
C CYS A 122 -6.72 13.91 -4.54
N PHE A 123 -6.03 12.89 -4.03
CA PHE A 123 -4.59 12.94 -3.80
C PHE A 123 -3.90 11.95 -4.75
N THR A 124 -2.93 12.41 -5.52
CA THR A 124 -2.08 11.53 -6.32
C THR A 124 -1.12 10.75 -5.42
N CYS A 125 -0.69 9.58 -5.86
CA CYS A 125 0.06 8.62 -5.03
C CYS A 125 1.40 9.13 -4.47
N CYS A 126 1.95 10.22 -5.01
CA CYS A 126 3.20 10.82 -4.54
C CYS A 126 3.00 11.94 -3.50
N ASP A 127 1.75 12.33 -3.26
CA ASP A 127 1.44 13.57 -2.54
C ASP A 127 0.99 13.33 -1.08
N VAL A 128 0.76 12.06 -0.68
CA VAL A 128 0.26 11.80 0.67
C VAL A 128 0.95 10.62 1.34
N LYS A 129 1.14 10.77 2.65
CA LYS A 129 1.57 9.71 3.57
C LYS A 129 0.44 9.44 4.55
N ILE A 130 0.01 8.18 4.64
CA ILE A 130 -0.98 7.77 5.65
C ILE A 130 -0.31 7.74 7.02
N ASN A 131 -0.91 8.43 8.00
CA ASN A 131 -0.48 8.39 9.38
C ASN A 131 -1.00 7.11 10.02
N ARG A 132 -0.15 6.10 10.15
CA ARG A 132 -0.52 4.75 10.59
C ARG A 132 -1.13 4.71 11.99
N GLU A 133 -0.72 5.61 12.89
CA GLU A 133 -1.27 5.75 14.24
C GLU A 133 -2.75 6.18 14.25
N SER A 134 -3.23 6.80 13.17
CA SER A 134 -4.63 7.21 13.05
C SER A 134 -5.56 6.07 12.60
N VAL A 135 -5.01 4.93 12.23
CA VAL A 135 -5.78 3.78 11.74
C VAL A 135 -6.12 2.86 12.91
N ASP A 136 -7.41 2.65 13.12
CA ASP A 136 -7.88 1.63 14.06
C ASP A 136 -7.67 0.23 13.46
N TRP A 137 -6.58 -0.43 13.85
CA TRP A 137 -6.19 -1.75 13.36
C TRP A 137 -6.95 -2.89 14.03
N ASP A 138 -7.53 -2.69 15.22
CA ASP A 138 -8.17 -3.74 16.01
C ASP A 138 -9.49 -4.24 15.39
N HIS A 139 -10.08 -3.46 14.50
CA HIS A 139 -11.31 -3.81 13.79
C HIS A 139 -11.09 -4.29 12.34
N LEU A 140 -9.89 -4.78 12.01
CA LEU A 140 -9.56 -5.28 10.66
C LEU A 140 -9.72 -6.80 10.50
N THR A 141 -10.36 -7.48 11.49
CA THR A 141 -10.66 -8.94 11.44
C THR A 141 -11.88 -9.24 10.59
#